data_7b14e6a77f08d6d9d13cdfc31079d6e2
#
_entry.id   7b14e6a77f08d6d9d13cdfc31079d6e2
#
_cell.length_a   1.000
_cell.length_b   1.000
_cell.length_c   1.000
_cell.angle_alpha   90.00
_cell.angle_beta   90.00
_cell.angle_gamma   90.00
#
_symmetry.space_group_name_H-M   'P 1'
#
loop_
_entity.id
_entity.type
_entity.pdbx_description
1 polymer ?
#
loop_
_entity_poly.entity_id
_entity_poly.type
_entity_poly.pdbx_seq_one_letter_code
_entity_poly.pdbx_strand_id
1 'polypeptide(L)'
;MKIDILFIITGTTQGLGKELERLFSNNNILTLNRKLINNSNMVLDLSEKNINLDEFNNIIDKYEKIFFISNASIIKPIKNIRYITNDDLDISIHTNFINQAKIIMKIVQSNKKYSILNITSGAAFTSNTELSLYSSSKAAMHRFIEILKKEEINNPNALYIDNFDPGRMQTEMQKDLISEKKLNLNIEELNTGRKVAEDIYQILGKYINE
;
A
#
# COMPACT_ATOMS: atom_id res chain seq x y z
N MET A 1 20.07 -16.66 16.85
CA MET A 1 19.43 -15.35 17.15
C MET A 1 18.13 -15.27 16.38
N LYS A 2 17.07 -14.79 17.00
CA LYS A 2 15.81 -14.58 16.30
C LYS A 2 16.00 -13.32 15.44
N ILE A 3 15.86 -13.44 14.12
CA ILE A 3 16.00 -12.31 13.20
C ILE A 3 14.91 -11.27 13.56
N ASP A 4 15.32 -10.05 13.77
CA ASP A 4 14.39 -8.98 14.18
C ASP A 4 13.73 -8.38 12.93
N ILE A 5 12.45 -8.73 12.72
CA ILE A 5 11.65 -8.40 11.54
C ILE A 5 10.67 -7.28 11.89
N LEU A 6 10.60 -6.25 11.06
CA LEU A 6 9.58 -5.21 11.12
C LEU A 6 8.59 -5.33 9.95
N PHE A 7 7.31 -5.43 10.25
CA PHE A 7 6.23 -5.29 9.26
C PHE A 7 5.74 -3.85 9.22
N ILE A 8 5.76 -3.24 8.04
CA ILE A 8 5.33 -1.86 7.83
C ILE A 8 4.12 -1.87 6.91
N ILE A 9 3.02 -1.27 7.35
CA ILE A 9 1.76 -1.25 6.59
C ILE A 9 1.24 0.19 6.51
N THR A 10 0.97 0.66 5.29
CA THR A 10 0.32 1.96 5.10
C THR A 10 -1.20 1.83 5.09
N GLY A 11 -1.94 2.75 5.75
CA GLY A 11 -3.40 2.84 5.66
C GLY A 11 -4.14 1.71 6.36
N THR A 12 -3.96 1.56 7.68
CA THR A 12 -4.57 0.48 8.48
C THR A 12 -5.86 0.87 9.20
N THR A 13 -6.40 2.06 8.95
CA THR A 13 -7.60 2.56 9.65
C THR A 13 -8.88 1.80 9.29
N GLN A 14 -8.93 1.18 8.12
CA GLN A 14 -10.11 0.46 7.61
C GLN A 14 -9.73 -0.56 6.52
N GLY A 15 -10.74 -1.34 6.09
CA GLY A 15 -10.63 -2.27 4.96
C GLY A 15 -9.51 -3.29 5.11
N LEU A 16 -8.80 -3.56 4.02
CA LEU A 16 -7.70 -4.55 3.98
C LEU A 16 -6.59 -4.22 4.99
N GLY A 17 -6.19 -2.95 5.09
CA GLY A 17 -5.11 -2.55 5.99
C GLY A 17 -5.40 -2.88 7.45
N LYS A 18 -6.65 -2.72 7.91
CA LYS A 18 -7.07 -3.09 9.26
C LYS A 18 -6.96 -4.59 9.51
N GLU A 19 -7.34 -5.41 8.54
CA GLU A 19 -7.22 -6.87 8.66
C GLU A 19 -5.76 -7.33 8.63
N LEU A 20 -4.91 -6.68 7.81
CA LEU A 20 -3.47 -6.92 7.82
C LEU A 20 -2.85 -6.57 9.18
N GLU A 21 -3.13 -5.38 9.72
CA GLU A 21 -2.65 -4.99 11.06
C GLU A 21 -3.03 -6.03 12.11
N ARG A 22 -4.28 -6.54 12.08
CA ARG A 22 -4.74 -7.57 12.99
C ARG A 22 -3.97 -8.90 12.84
N LEU A 23 -3.72 -9.34 11.62
CA LEU A 23 -3.00 -10.60 11.36
C LEU A 23 -1.52 -10.52 11.74
N PHE A 24 -0.89 -9.37 11.54
CA PHE A 24 0.52 -9.17 11.87
C PHE A 24 0.76 -8.68 13.31
N SER A 25 -0.29 -8.51 14.14
CA SER A 25 -0.21 -7.92 15.49
C SER A 25 0.72 -8.63 16.48
N ASN A 26 1.03 -9.91 16.25
CA ASN A 26 1.98 -10.68 17.06
C ASN A 26 3.45 -10.50 16.63
N ASN A 27 3.71 -9.65 15.64
CA ASN A 27 5.04 -9.31 15.15
C ASN A 27 5.40 -7.86 15.53
N ASN A 28 6.64 -7.44 15.29
CA ASN A 28 6.95 -6.01 15.32
C ASN A 28 6.26 -5.36 14.12
N ILE A 29 5.34 -4.48 14.38
CA ILE A 29 4.55 -3.80 13.36
C ILE A 29 4.68 -2.29 13.48
N LEU A 30 4.84 -1.61 12.35
CA LEU A 30 4.74 -0.16 12.21
C LEU A 30 3.62 0.17 11.23
N THR A 31 2.61 0.86 11.69
CA THR A 31 1.53 1.32 10.83
C THR A 31 1.71 2.81 10.49
N LEU A 32 1.59 3.15 9.21
CA LEU A 32 1.71 4.52 8.73
C LEU A 32 0.33 5.06 8.37
N ASN A 33 -0.16 6.00 9.17
CA ASN A 33 -1.52 6.55 9.07
C ASN A 33 -1.53 8.07 9.24
N ARG A 34 -2.56 8.74 8.75
CA ARG A 34 -2.73 10.20 8.89
C ARG A 34 -3.00 10.66 10.34
N LYS A 35 -3.44 9.76 11.20
CA LYS A 35 -3.77 10.05 12.61
C LYS A 35 -3.20 8.98 13.51
N LEU A 36 -2.85 9.36 14.73
CA LEU A 36 -2.44 8.40 15.75
C LEU A 36 -3.64 7.51 16.12
N ILE A 37 -3.43 6.19 16.11
CA ILE A 37 -4.46 5.19 16.42
C ILE A 37 -4.05 4.38 17.64
N ASN A 38 -2.78 3.95 17.69
CA ASN A 38 -2.21 3.13 18.75
C ASN A 38 -0.68 3.34 18.84
N ASN A 39 -0.02 2.64 19.74
CA ASN A 39 1.44 2.78 19.98
C ASN A 39 2.32 2.21 18.86
N SER A 40 1.76 1.41 17.95
CA SER A 40 2.48 0.89 16.78
C SER A 40 2.34 1.80 15.56
N ASN A 41 1.77 3.00 15.73
CA ASN A 41 1.46 3.92 14.64
C ASN A 41 2.44 5.09 14.61
N MET A 42 3.00 5.32 13.42
CA MET A 42 3.66 6.57 13.07
C MET A 42 2.68 7.44 12.28
N VAL A 43 2.54 8.70 12.69
CA VAL A 43 1.69 9.66 11.96
C VAL A 43 2.42 10.12 10.70
N LEU A 44 1.87 9.76 9.55
CA LEU A 44 2.40 10.14 8.26
C LEU A 44 1.25 10.38 7.28
N ASP A 45 1.03 11.63 6.88
CA ASP A 45 0.03 11.96 5.87
C ASP A 45 0.65 11.84 4.47
N LEU A 46 0.26 10.79 3.75
CA LEU A 46 0.75 10.53 2.40
C LEU A 46 0.17 11.51 1.36
N SER A 47 -0.77 12.39 1.70
CA SER A 47 -1.27 13.42 0.80
C SER A 47 -0.39 14.67 0.75
N GLU A 48 0.51 14.84 1.72
CA GLU A 48 1.40 15.99 1.81
C GLU A 48 2.47 15.97 0.71
N LYS A 49 2.78 17.15 0.14
CA LYS A 49 3.86 17.28 -0.87
C LYS A 49 5.24 16.89 -0.31
N ASN A 50 5.49 17.29 0.92
CA ASN A 50 6.75 17.07 1.60
C ASN A 50 6.53 16.28 2.87
N ILE A 51 6.80 14.97 2.82
CA ILE A 51 6.81 14.12 4.02
C ILE A 51 8.22 14.07 4.61
N ASN A 52 8.30 14.12 5.95
CA ASN A 52 9.55 13.86 6.66
C ASN A 52 9.65 12.37 7.01
N LEU A 53 10.75 11.73 6.62
CA LEU A 53 11.03 10.31 6.85
C LEU A 53 12.20 10.09 7.83
N ASP A 54 12.64 11.10 8.60
CA ASP A 54 13.76 10.95 9.53
C ASP A 54 13.43 9.98 10.66
N GLU A 55 12.24 10.11 11.25
CA GLU A 55 11.76 9.16 12.26
C GLU A 55 11.59 7.75 11.69
N PHE A 56 11.07 7.64 10.47
CA PHE A 56 10.95 6.36 9.75
C PHE A 56 12.31 5.70 9.58
N ASN A 57 13.33 6.43 9.12
CA ASN A 57 14.68 5.90 8.97
C ASN A 57 15.24 5.40 10.33
N ASN A 58 15.09 6.19 11.40
CA ASN A 58 15.53 5.80 12.73
C ASN A 58 14.84 4.54 13.27
N ILE A 59 13.59 4.27 12.82
CA ILE A 59 12.87 3.06 13.20
C ILE A 59 13.40 1.87 12.41
N ILE A 60 13.47 1.94 11.08
CA ILE A 60 13.90 0.81 10.24
C ILE A 60 15.34 0.39 10.51
N ASP A 61 16.20 1.31 10.94
CA ASP A 61 17.61 1.01 11.27
C ASP A 61 17.77 0.04 12.43
N LYS A 62 16.75 -0.09 13.30
CA LYS A 62 16.76 -1.00 14.45
C LYS A 62 16.52 -2.47 14.09
N TYR A 63 16.09 -2.74 12.84
CA TYR A 63 15.68 -4.07 12.40
C TYR A 63 16.61 -4.62 11.33
N GLU A 64 16.72 -5.94 11.24
CA GLU A 64 17.54 -6.63 10.25
C GLU A 64 16.78 -6.88 8.95
N LYS A 65 15.45 -7.03 9.06
CA LYS A 65 14.56 -7.37 7.94
C LYS A 65 13.30 -6.51 7.95
N ILE A 66 12.93 -5.99 6.80
CA ILE A 66 11.76 -5.12 6.60
C ILE A 66 10.78 -5.77 5.64
N PHE A 67 9.52 -5.90 6.06
CA PHE A 67 8.39 -6.28 5.20
C PHE A 67 7.49 -5.07 5.02
N PHE A 68 7.40 -4.54 3.83
CA PHE A 68 6.59 -3.37 3.51
C PHE A 68 5.38 -3.73 2.68
N ILE A 69 4.18 -3.37 3.16
CA ILE A 69 2.91 -3.49 2.45
C ILE A 69 2.40 -2.09 2.11
N SER A 70 2.54 -1.72 0.84
CA SER A 70 2.03 -0.47 0.27
C SER A 70 0.53 -0.64 0.00
N ASN A 71 -0.31 -0.32 1.01
CA ASN A 71 -1.75 -0.54 0.97
C ASN A 71 -2.56 0.76 0.90
N ALA A 72 -2.11 1.86 1.52
CA ALA A 72 -2.85 3.12 1.53
C ALA A 72 -3.17 3.60 0.12
N SER A 73 -4.43 3.98 -0.11
CA SER A 73 -4.88 4.50 -1.40
C SER A 73 -6.17 5.29 -1.24
N ILE A 74 -6.38 6.25 -2.12
CA ILE A 74 -7.64 6.98 -2.27
C ILE A 74 -8.16 6.85 -3.70
N ILE A 75 -9.46 6.65 -3.85
CA ILE A 75 -10.13 6.59 -5.16
C ILE A 75 -10.75 7.94 -5.55
N LYS A 76 -11.11 8.76 -4.57
CA LYS A 76 -11.71 10.09 -4.80
C LYS A 76 -10.68 11.09 -5.32
N PRO A 77 -11.12 12.02 -6.18
CA PRO A 77 -12.49 12.22 -6.64
C PRO A 77 -12.88 11.25 -7.76
N ILE A 78 -14.17 10.85 -7.79
CA ILE A 78 -14.79 10.08 -8.87
C ILE A 78 -15.57 11.09 -9.71
N LYS A 79 -14.95 11.69 -10.72
CA LYS A 79 -15.54 12.72 -11.57
C LYS A 79 -14.82 12.88 -12.90
N ASN A 80 -15.51 13.47 -13.87
CA ASN A 80 -14.91 13.78 -15.17
C ASN A 80 -13.71 14.72 -15.02
N ILE A 81 -12.68 14.52 -15.82
CA ILE A 81 -11.42 15.29 -15.81
C ILE A 81 -11.62 16.81 -15.91
N ARG A 82 -12.70 17.26 -16.55
CA ARG A 82 -13.05 18.69 -16.66
C ARG A 82 -13.30 19.37 -15.30
N TYR A 83 -13.62 18.59 -14.27
CA TYR A 83 -13.96 19.06 -12.93
C TYR A 83 -12.89 18.72 -11.88
N ILE A 84 -11.78 18.13 -12.30
CA ILE A 84 -10.63 17.83 -11.43
C ILE A 84 -9.86 19.12 -11.17
N THR A 85 -9.53 19.37 -9.91
CA THR A 85 -8.70 20.49 -9.49
C THR A 85 -7.23 20.07 -9.37
N ASN A 86 -6.32 21.05 -9.29
CA ASN A 86 -4.90 20.77 -9.00
C ASN A 86 -4.73 20.11 -7.63
N ASP A 87 -5.51 20.50 -6.63
CA ASP A 87 -5.47 19.88 -5.29
C ASP A 87 -5.91 18.40 -5.34
N ASP A 88 -6.96 18.07 -6.11
CA ASP A 88 -7.36 16.68 -6.33
C ASP A 88 -6.22 15.85 -6.92
N LEU A 89 -5.53 16.42 -7.92
CA LEU A 89 -4.37 15.78 -8.56
C LEU A 89 -3.23 15.57 -7.57
N ASP A 90 -2.83 16.63 -6.85
CA ASP A 90 -1.74 16.60 -5.87
C ASP A 90 -2.04 15.56 -4.76
N ILE A 91 -3.22 15.61 -4.15
CA ILE A 91 -3.62 14.66 -3.11
C ILE A 91 -3.60 13.22 -3.63
N SER A 92 -4.15 12.98 -4.81
CA SER A 92 -4.23 11.62 -5.38
C SER A 92 -2.85 11.07 -5.71
N ILE A 93 -2.02 11.82 -6.42
CA ILE A 93 -0.73 11.32 -6.88
C ILE A 93 0.28 11.18 -5.74
N HIS A 94 0.26 12.08 -4.75
CA HIS A 94 1.10 11.97 -3.57
C HIS A 94 0.71 10.75 -2.72
N THR A 95 -0.59 10.55 -2.46
CA THR A 95 -1.07 9.42 -1.63
C THR A 95 -0.82 8.08 -2.30
N ASN A 96 -1.19 7.95 -3.58
CA ASN A 96 -1.24 6.65 -4.25
C ASN A 96 0.10 6.25 -4.89
N PHE A 97 1.03 7.21 -5.12
CA PHE A 97 2.28 6.92 -5.80
C PHE A 97 3.50 7.58 -5.13
N ILE A 98 3.63 8.92 -5.16
CA ILE A 98 4.90 9.60 -4.87
C ILE A 98 5.43 9.25 -3.47
N ASN A 99 4.60 9.37 -2.44
CA ASN A 99 5.06 9.16 -1.06
C ASN A 99 5.23 7.68 -0.71
N GLN A 100 4.47 6.78 -1.33
CA GLN A 100 4.71 5.34 -1.25
C GLN A 100 6.07 4.97 -1.89
N ALA A 101 6.35 5.52 -3.07
CA ALA A 101 7.64 5.33 -3.74
C ALA A 101 8.81 5.87 -2.92
N LYS A 102 8.68 7.05 -2.27
CA LYS A 102 9.70 7.59 -1.35
C LYS A 102 10.00 6.62 -0.21
N ILE A 103 8.97 6.02 0.41
CA ILE A 103 9.13 5.02 1.47
C ILE A 103 9.88 3.80 0.94
N ILE A 104 9.48 3.26 -0.21
CA ILE A 104 10.15 2.13 -0.85
C ILE A 104 11.61 2.43 -1.14
N MET A 105 11.92 3.60 -1.69
CA MET A 105 13.30 4.01 -1.95
C MET A 105 14.14 4.03 -0.66
N LYS A 106 13.58 4.51 0.48
CA LYS A 106 14.29 4.47 1.76
C LYS A 106 14.57 3.05 2.25
N ILE A 107 13.62 2.13 2.06
CA ILE A 107 13.79 0.72 2.43
C ILE A 107 14.88 0.06 1.56
N VAL A 108 14.81 0.23 0.25
CA VAL A 108 15.79 -0.33 -0.70
C VAL A 108 17.20 0.20 -0.43
N GLN A 109 17.33 1.49 -0.07
CA GLN A 109 18.61 2.15 0.23
C GLN A 109 19.16 1.84 1.63
N SER A 110 18.40 1.15 2.49
CA SER A 110 18.80 0.90 3.89
C SER A 110 19.83 -0.23 4.08
N ASN A 111 20.18 -0.96 3.03
CA ASN A 111 21.03 -2.15 3.08
C ASN A 111 20.50 -3.28 4.00
N LYS A 112 19.22 -3.26 4.34
CA LYS A 112 18.54 -4.32 5.10
C LYS A 112 18.02 -5.39 4.15
N LYS A 113 17.72 -6.58 4.63
CA LYS A 113 16.87 -7.51 3.88
C LYS A 113 15.45 -6.97 3.82
N TYR A 114 14.77 -7.08 2.67
CA TYR A 114 13.43 -6.54 2.54
C TYR A 114 12.52 -7.35 1.62
N SER A 115 11.23 -7.22 1.90
CA SER A 115 10.13 -7.65 1.04
C SER A 115 9.19 -6.48 0.81
N ILE A 116 8.76 -6.26 -0.43
CA ILE A 116 7.86 -5.17 -0.83
C ILE A 116 6.66 -5.77 -1.54
N LEU A 117 5.48 -5.56 -0.99
CA LEU A 117 4.21 -5.94 -1.59
C LEU A 117 3.36 -4.70 -1.83
N ASN A 118 3.08 -4.39 -3.08
CA ASN A 118 2.18 -3.29 -3.44
C ASN A 118 0.77 -3.82 -3.71
N ILE A 119 -0.22 -3.24 -3.03
CA ILE A 119 -1.63 -3.51 -3.31
C ILE A 119 -2.03 -2.70 -4.54
N THR A 120 -2.07 -3.37 -5.69
CA THR A 120 -2.47 -2.79 -6.96
C THR A 120 -3.99 -2.86 -7.17
N SER A 121 -4.47 -2.70 -8.36
CA SER A 121 -5.89 -2.77 -8.73
C SER A 121 -6.02 -3.04 -10.22
N GLY A 122 -7.05 -3.75 -10.64
CA GLY A 122 -7.44 -3.85 -12.04
C GLY A 122 -7.61 -2.51 -12.75
N ALA A 123 -7.85 -1.43 -12.00
CA ALA A 123 -7.89 -0.06 -12.53
C ALA A 123 -6.55 0.42 -13.11
N ALA A 124 -5.43 -0.22 -12.75
CA ALA A 124 -4.12 0.06 -13.36
C ALA A 124 -4.04 -0.32 -14.85
N PHE A 125 -4.94 -1.20 -15.31
CA PHE A 125 -4.94 -1.78 -16.65
C PHE A 125 -6.18 -1.41 -17.48
N THR A 126 -7.13 -0.69 -16.88
CA THR A 126 -8.41 -0.37 -17.51
C THR A 126 -8.64 1.14 -17.60
N SER A 127 -9.29 1.57 -18.71
CA SER A 127 -9.61 2.98 -18.96
C SER A 127 -11.03 3.29 -18.45
N ASN A 128 -11.17 3.42 -17.13
CA ASN A 128 -12.45 3.75 -16.52
C ASN A 128 -12.69 5.26 -16.52
N THR A 129 -13.78 5.71 -17.12
CA THR A 129 -14.19 7.12 -17.06
C THR A 129 -14.34 7.56 -15.60
N GLU A 130 -14.08 8.84 -15.32
CA GLU A 130 -14.20 9.47 -13.99
C GLU A 130 -13.19 8.95 -12.93
N LEU A 131 -12.31 7.98 -13.28
CA LEU A 131 -11.26 7.45 -12.42
C LEU A 131 -9.85 7.81 -12.92
N SER A 132 -9.70 8.90 -13.68
CA SER A 132 -8.42 9.25 -14.32
C SER A 132 -7.26 9.33 -13.33
N LEU A 133 -7.45 9.98 -12.16
CA LEU A 133 -6.39 10.12 -11.16
C LEU A 133 -6.06 8.78 -10.49
N TYR A 134 -7.09 8.04 -10.10
CA TYR A 134 -6.92 6.74 -9.46
C TYR A 134 -6.23 5.73 -10.38
N SER A 135 -6.78 5.55 -11.59
CA SER A 135 -6.22 4.59 -12.57
C SER A 135 -4.79 4.94 -12.95
N SER A 136 -4.50 6.22 -13.22
CA SER A 136 -3.14 6.66 -13.57
C SER A 136 -2.16 6.47 -12.41
N SER A 137 -2.53 6.81 -11.19
CA SER A 137 -1.66 6.61 -10.02
C SER A 137 -1.39 5.13 -9.71
N LYS A 138 -2.42 4.28 -9.85
CA LYS A 138 -2.25 2.82 -9.71
C LYS A 138 -1.40 2.21 -10.83
N ALA A 139 -1.54 2.67 -12.06
CA ALA A 139 -0.68 2.25 -13.17
C ALA A 139 0.78 2.67 -12.96
N ALA A 140 1.01 3.90 -12.49
CA ALA A 140 2.36 4.39 -12.16
C ALA A 140 3.02 3.54 -11.09
N MET A 141 2.31 3.27 -9.97
CA MET A 141 2.84 2.45 -8.88
C MET A 141 3.06 1.00 -9.31
N HIS A 142 2.13 0.42 -10.06
CA HIS A 142 2.28 -0.93 -10.61
C HIS A 142 3.56 -1.04 -11.46
N ARG A 143 3.75 -0.12 -12.38
CA ARG A 143 4.94 -0.11 -13.26
C ARG A 143 6.23 0.13 -12.48
N PHE A 144 6.21 1.00 -11.48
CA PHE A 144 7.36 1.25 -10.61
C PHE A 144 7.83 -0.05 -9.92
N ILE A 145 6.91 -0.82 -9.36
CA ILE A 145 7.20 -2.12 -8.70
C ILE A 145 7.72 -3.16 -9.71
N GLU A 146 7.16 -3.22 -10.92
CA GLU A 146 7.65 -4.15 -11.96
C GLU A 146 9.10 -3.85 -12.37
N ILE A 147 9.46 -2.57 -12.45
CA ILE A 147 10.83 -2.15 -12.78
C ILE A 147 11.75 -2.49 -11.60
N LEU A 148 11.37 -2.09 -10.38
CA LEU A 148 12.13 -2.38 -9.17
C LEU A 148 12.42 -3.88 -9.01
N LYS A 149 11.41 -4.74 -9.24
CA LYS A 149 11.57 -6.20 -9.20
C LYS A 149 12.66 -6.70 -10.16
N LYS A 150 12.79 -6.08 -11.33
CA LYS A 150 13.81 -6.44 -12.32
C LYS A 150 15.20 -5.91 -11.94
N GLU A 151 15.25 -4.67 -11.43
CA GLU A 151 16.52 -4.05 -11.00
C GLU A 151 17.14 -4.82 -9.81
N GLU A 152 16.30 -5.31 -8.90
CA GLU A 152 16.70 -5.99 -7.67
C GLU A 152 16.80 -7.53 -7.80
N ILE A 153 16.65 -8.11 -9.00
CA ILE A 153 16.56 -9.56 -9.22
C ILE A 153 17.81 -10.35 -8.72
N ASN A 154 18.97 -9.71 -8.72
CA ASN A 154 20.23 -10.30 -8.25
C ASN A 154 20.68 -9.74 -6.90
N ASN A 155 19.88 -8.92 -6.24
CA ASN A 155 20.20 -8.37 -4.94
C ASN A 155 19.84 -9.38 -3.84
N PRO A 156 20.83 -9.90 -3.06
CA PRO A 156 20.55 -10.89 -2.00
C PRO A 156 19.71 -10.31 -0.84
N ASN A 157 19.59 -9.00 -0.75
CA ASN A 157 18.75 -8.34 0.25
C ASN A 157 17.28 -8.24 -0.18
N ALA A 158 16.96 -8.35 -1.46
CA ALA A 158 15.59 -8.31 -1.98
C ALA A 158 14.96 -9.71 -1.95
N LEU A 159 14.23 -10.01 -0.87
CA LEU A 159 13.63 -11.34 -0.68
C LEU A 159 12.38 -11.52 -1.53
N TYR A 160 11.54 -10.48 -1.62
CA TYR A 160 10.31 -10.51 -2.39
C TYR A 160 9.86 -9.11 -2.82
N ILE A 161 9.58 -8.93 -4.09
CA ILE A 161 9.03 -7.68 -4.63
C ILE A 161 7.94 -8.06 -5.63
N ASP A 162 6.68 -7.64 -5.37
CA ASP A 162 5.60 -7.90 -6.29
C ASP A 162 4.41 -6.94 -6.13
N ASN A 163 3.54 -6.95 -7.14
CA ASN A 163 2.20 -6.38 -7.10
C ASN A 163 1.17 -7.46 -6.77
N PHE A 164 0.23 -7.14 -5.90
CA PHE A 164 -0.89 -8.01 -5.55
C PHE A 164 -2.20 -7.30 -5.86
N ASP A 165 -3.00 -7.85 -6.76
CA ASP A 165 -4.36 -7.37 -7.02
C ASP A 165 -5.35 -8.14 -6.14
N PRO A 166 -5.97 -7.49 -5.14
CA PRO A 166 -6.94 -8.13 -4.26
C PRO A 166 -8.28 -8.41 -4.95
N GLY A 167 -8.45 -7.96 -6.19
CA GLY A 167 -9.74 -7.89 -6.84
C GLY A 167 -10.68 -6.87 -6.17
N ARG A 168 -11.97 -6.99 -6.43
CA ARG A 168 -12.97 -6.16 -5.78
C ARG A 168 -13.24 -6.68 -4.36
N MET A 169 -13.20 -5.77 -3.39
CA MET A 169 -13.34 -6.11 -1.97
C MET A 169 -14.53 -5.40 -1.33
N GLN A 170 -15.05 -5.98 -0.25
CA GLN A 170 -16.05 -5.37 0.63
C GLN A 170 -15.42 -4.23 1.45
N THR A 171 -15.26 -3.05 0.86
CA THR A 171 -14.64 -1.86 1.47
C THR A 171 -15.48 -0.61 1.27
N GLU A 172 -15.28 0.41 2.10
CA GLU A 172 -15.92 1.71 1.92
C GLU A 172 -15.56 2.34 0.56
N MET A 173 -14.32 2.18 0.11
CA MET A 173 -13.88 2.62 -1.23
C MET A 173 -14.73 1.98 -2.34
N GLN A 174 -15.07 0.70 -2.21
CA GLN A 174 -15.91 -0.01 -3.18
C GLN A 174 -17.37 0.43 -3.08
N LYS A 175 -17.88 0.71 -1.89
CA LYS A 175 -19.23 1.28 -1.70
C LYS A 175 -19.34 2.65 -2.36
N ASP A 176 -18.35 3.53 -2.14
CA ASP A 176 -18.29 4.83 -2.81
C ASP A 176 -18.35 4.67 -4.34
N LEU A 177 -17.54 3.78 -4.90
CA LEU A 177 -17.51 3.53 -6.35
C LEU A 177 -18.85 3.00 -6.88
N ILE A 178 -19.47 2.04 -6.18
CA ILE A 178 -20.79 1.49 -6.55
C ILE A 178 -21.84 2.58 -6.53
N SER A 179 -21.88 3.39 -5.48
CA SER A 179 -22.85 4.46 -5.30
C SER A 179 -22.70 5.56 -6.35
N GLU A 180 -21.50 6.09 -6.52
CA GLU A 180 -21.23 7.23 -7.41
C GLU A 180 -21.39 6.86 -8.88
N LYS A 181 -20.98 5.66 -9.27
CA LYS A 181 -21.12 5.16 -10.65
C LYS A 181 -22.40 4.38 -10.90
N LYS A 182 -23.28 4.25 -9.91
CA LYS A 182 -24.55 3.50 -9.98
C LYS A 182 -24.37 2.09 -10.55
N LEU A 183 -23.33 1.39 -10.08
CA LEU A 183 -23.01 0.05 -10.55
C LEU A 183 -24.00 -0.96 -9.97
N ASN A 184 -24.49 -1.86 -10.82
CA ASN A 184 -25.31 -2.99 -10.36
C ASN A 184 -24.40 -4.13 -9.86
N LEU A 185 -23.85 -3.98 -8.65
CA LEU A 185 -22.97 -4.91 -8.01
C LEU A 185 -23.39 -5.16 -6.56
N ASN A 186 -23.50 -6.43 -6.19
CA ASN A 186 -23.72 -6.82 -4.80
C ASN A 186 -22.40 -6.84 -4.05
N ILE A 187 -22.21 -5.95 -3.08
CA ILE A 187 -20.97 -5.87 -2.31
C ILE A 187 -20.71 -7.13 -1.48
N GLU A 188 -21.76 -7.86 -1.07
CA GLU A 188 -21.64 -9.07 -0.24
C GLU A 188 -21.02 -10.25 -1.00
N GLU A 189 -21.02 -10.21 -2.33
CA GLU A 189 -20.41 -11.24 -3.19
C GLU A 189 -18.92 -10.99 -3.44
N LEU A 190 -18.38 -9.86 -2.99
CA LEU A 190 -16.99 -9.49 -3.18
C LEU A 190 -16.07 -10.13 -2.13
N ASN A 191 -14.77 -10.14 -2.41
CA ASN A 191 -13.77 -10.63 -1.47
C ASN A 191 -13.81 -9.88 -0.14
N THR A 192 -13.76 -10.60 0.98
CA THR A 192 -13.61 -9.97 2.29
C THR A 192 -12.16 -9.52 2.51
N GLY A 193 -11.98 -8.40 3.21
CA GLY A 193 -10.64 -7.94 3.58
C GLY A 193 -9.84 -8.99 4.37
N ARG A 194 -10.54 -9.79 5.21
CA ARG A 194 -9.93 -10.87 5.99
C ARG A 194 -9.33 -11.95 5.12
N LYS A 195 -10.09 -12.48 4.13
CA LYS A 195 -9.60 -13.51 3.23
C LYS A 195 -8.37 -13.03 2.45
N VAL A 196 -8.45 -11.81 1.92
CA VAL A 196 -7.33 -11.22 1.18
C VAL A 196 -6.10 -11.02 2.08
N ALA A 197 -6.29 -10.60 3.33
CA ALA A 197 -5.20 -10.45 4.28
C ALA A 197 -4.54 -11.81 4.63
N GLU A 198 -5.32 -12.88 4.75
CA GLU A 198 -4.82 -14.26 4.96
C GLU A 198 -3.97 -14.73 3.77
N ASP A 199 -4.39 -14.45 2.53
CA ASP A 199 -3.61 -14.77 1.32
C ASP A 199 -2.25 -14.02 1.32
N ILE A 200 -2.25 -12.73 1.66
CA ILE A 200 -1.03 -11.92 1.76
C ILE A 200 -0.12 -12.44 2.87
N TYR A 201 -0.68 -12.81 4.02
CA TYR A 201 0.08 -13.38 5.13
C TYR A 201 0.81 -14.67 4.72
N GLN A 202 0.14 -15.55 3.96
CA GLN A 202 0.74 -16.78 3.45
C GLN A 202 1.84 -16.50 2.43
N ILE A 203 1.67 -15.51 1.55
CA ILE A 203 2.71 -15.10 0.59
C ILE A 203 3.97 -14.65 1.32
N LEU A 204 3.84 -13.67 2.21
CA LEU A 204 4.97 -13.09 2.92
C LEU A 204 5.60 -14.06 3.94
N GLY A 205 4.79 -14.96 4.52
CA GLY A 205 5.23 -15.98 5.46
C GLY A 205 6.34 -16.88 4.94
N LYS A 206 6.42 -17.09 3.62
CA LYS A 206 7.46 -17.91 2.97
C LYS A 206 8.86 -17.30 3.13
N TYR A 207 8.94 -15.97 3.26
CA TYR A 207 10.18 -15.21 3.29
C TYR A 207 10.62 -14.81 4.71
N ILE A 208 9.85 -15.17 5.73
CA ILE A 208 10.15 -14.83 7.14
C ILE A 208 11.47 -15.49 7.59
N ASN A 209 11.73 -16.71 7.14
CA ASN A 209 12.87 -17.50 7.59
C ASN A 209 14.09 -17.45 6.63
N GLU A 210 14.00 -16.71 5.53
CA GLU A 210 15.09 -16.45 4.59
C GLU A 210 15.95 -15.26 5.04
#